data_3c88c7e18b74ab6ce1373e1f0c1264f5
#
_entry.id   3c88c7e18b74ab6ce1373e1f0c1264f5
#
_cell.length_a   1.000
_cell.length_b   1.000
_cell.length_c   1.000
_cell.angle_alpha   90.00
_cell.angle_beta   90.00
_cell.angle_gamma   90.00
#
_symmetry.space_group_name_H-M   'P 1'
#
loop_
_entity.id
_entity.type
_entity.pdbx_description
1 polymer ?
#
loop_
_entity_poly.entity_id
_entity_poly.type
_entity_poly.pdbx_seq_one_letter_code
_entity_poly.pdbx_strand_id
1 'polypeptide(L)'
;MQSPKGYILYKIYYDKHLVYLGRTKQPLINRIKTHCFKDPTVRSIEIDKISKIEYCILPTEADMFIYEIYYINIYKPPLNVDDKAKDDFTFGSLPEVEWLEWDYEDTLKNWSEQMGTHDNQLMFRKKEKKARNDYTKHMKKRFQNGEISEEEYTEFLEKMRKERRQ
;
A
#
# COMPACT_ATOMS: atom_id res chain seq x y z
N MET A 1 -21.27 7.29 -0.79
CA MET A 1 -21.60 6.34 0.31
C MET A 1 -20.50 6.35 1.35
N GLN A 2 -20.80 6.22 2.66
CA GLN A 2 -19.73 6.18 3.68
C GLN A 2 -18.98 4.85 3.61
N SER A 3 -17.66 4.89 3.80
CA SER A 3 -16.85 3.69 3.85
C SER A 3 -17.20 2.83 5.06
N PRO A 4 -17.34 1.50 4.91
CA PRO A 4 -17.57 0.58 6.03
C PRO A 4 -16.52 0.71 7.11
N LYS A 5 -16.94 0.55 8.39
CA LYS A 5 -16.09 0.62 9.58
C LYS A 5 -16.42 -0.53 10.53
N GLY A 6 -15.46 -0.98 11.30
CA GLY A 6 -15.62 -2.07 12.28
C GLY A 6 -14.58 -3.14 12.11
N TYR A 7 -14.86 -4.36 12.56
CA TYR A 7 -14.04 -5.54 12.32
C TYR A 7 -14.41 -6.14 10.96
N ILE A 8 -13.73 -5.68 9.91
CA ILE A 8 -14.11 -5.94 8.53
C ILE A 8 -13.23 -7.02 7.92
N LEU A 9 -13.88 -8.01 7.30
CA LEU A 9 -13.26 -8.80 6.24
C LEU A 9 -13.68 -8.26 4.89
N TYR A 10 -12.81 -8.37 3.89
CA TYR A 10 -13.12 -7.93 2.54
C TYR A 10 -12.45 -8.82 1.50
N LYS A 11 -13.11 -8.93 0.37
CA LYS A 11 -12.70 -9.67 -0.83
C LYS A 11 -12.52 -8.69 -1.98
N ILE A 12 -11.48 -8.86 -2.76
CA ILE A 12 -11.24 -8.07 -3.99
C ILE A 12 -11.22 -9.02 -5.17
N TYR A 13 -11.96 -8.64 -6.20
CA TYR A 13 -12.13 -9.41 -7.42
C TYR A 13 -11.57 -8.66 -8.62
N TYR A 14 -10.92 -9.41 -9.52
CA TYR A 14 -10.63 -9.04 -10.90
C TYR A 14 -11.55 -9.85 -11.79
N ASP A 15 -12.40 -9.19 -12.55
CA ASP A 15 -13.51 -9.83 -13.26
C ASP A 15 -14.37 -10.68 -12.31
N LYS A 16 -14.33 -11.99 -12.46
CA LYS A 16 -15.07 -12.95 -11.60
C LYS A 16 -14.15 -13.67 -10.61
N HIS A 17 -12.85 -13.38 -10.62
CA HIS A 17 -11.87 -14.11 -9.84
C HIS A 17 -11.54 -13.39 -8.54
N LEU A 18 -11.72 -14.07 -7.41
CA LEU A 18 -11.25 -13.62 -6.12
C LEU A 18 -9.72 -13.59 -6.13
N VAL A 19 -9.13 -12.40 -6.06
CA VAL A 19 -7.67 -12.22 -6.12
C VAL A 19 -7.05 -11.96 -4.76
N TYR A 20 -7.81 -11.36 -3.85
CA TYR A 20 -7.31 -11.01 -2.52
C TYR A 20 -8.44 -11.08 -1.47
N LEU A 21 -8.09 -11.54 -0.28
CA LEU A 21 -8.91 -11.50 0.92
C LEU A 21 -8.10 -10.90 2.06
N GLY A 22 -8.68 -10.01 2.82
CA GLY A 22 -7.99 -9.37 3.93
C GLY A 22 -8.92 -8.85 5.00
N ARG A 23 -8.33 -8.30 6.05
CA ARG A 23 -9.05 -7.74 7.19
C ARG A 23 -8.60 -6.32 7.51
N THR A 24 -9.48 -5.57 8.15
CA THR A 24 -9.14 -4.23 8.64
C THR A 24 -10.05 -3.80 9.80
N LYS A 25 -9.47 -3.02 10.73
CA LYS A 25 -10.21 -2.24 11.75
C LYS A 25 -10.39 -0.78 11.35
N GLN A 26 -9.67 -0.36 10.30
CA GLN A 26 -9.80 0.97 9.75
C GLN A 26 -10.98 1.03 8.79
N PRO A 27 -11.47 2.24 8.45
CA PRO A 27 -12.40 2.38 7.34
C PRO A 27 -11.87 1.68 6.09
N LEU A 28 -12.72 0.90 5.43
CA LEU A 28 -12.31 0.01 4.32
C LEU A 28 -11.57 0.77 3.23
N ILE A 29 -12.01 1.99 2.90
CA ILE A 29 -11.34 2.86 1.94
C ILE A 29 -9.86 3.10 2.25
N ASN A 30 -9.50 3.29 3.53
CA ASN A 30 -8.12 3.53 3.93
C ASN A 30 -7.25 2.29 3.72
N ARG A 31 -7.80 1.11 3.95
CA ARG A 31 -7.10 -0.15 3.72
C ARG A 31 -6.90 -0.42 2.24
N ILE A 32 -7.92 -0.23 1.41
CA ILE A 32 -7.82 -0.37 -0.04
C ILE A 32 -6.79 0.63 -0.61
N LYS A 33 -6.81 1.88 -0.17
CA LYS A 33 -5.80 2.88 -0.54
C LYS A 33 -4.38 2.42 -0.22
N THR A 34 -4.17 1.78 0.94
CA THR A 34 -2.85 1.25 1.31
C THR A 34 -2.37 0.17 0.34
N HIS A 35 -3.25 -0.75 -0.05
CA HIS A 35 -2.91 -1.80 -1.00
C HIS A 35 -2.61 -1.29 -2.40
N CYS A 36 -3.40 -0.31 -2.88
CA CYS A 36 -3.25 0.21 -4.24
C CYS A 36 -2.06 1.18 -4.39
N PHE A 37 -1.67 1.91 -3.32
CA PHE A 37 -0.83 3.10 -3.50
C PHE A 37 0.36 3.26 -2.54
N LYS A 38 0.47 2.48 -1.46
CA LYS A 38 1.48 2.79 -0.44
C LYS A 38 2.70 1.90 -0.38
N ASP A 39 2.65 0.68 -0.87
CA ASP A 39 3.77 -0.24 -0.68
C ASP A 39 4.12 -1.00 -1.96
N PRO A 40 5.25 -0.64 -2.62
CA PRO A 40 5.73 -1.39 -3.77
C PRO A 40 6.31 -2.77 -3.40
N THR A 41 6.49 -3.07 -2.13
CA THR A 41 7.01 -4.37 -1.65
C THR A 41 5.89 -5.35 -1.32
N VAL A 42 4.70 -4.85 -0.98
CA VAL A 42 3.48 -5.66 -0.91
C VAL A 42 2.89 -5.69 -2.33
N ARG A 43 2.62 -6.88 -2.85
CA ARG A 43 2.01 -7.08 -4.18
C ARG A 43 0.86 -6.11 -4.34
N SER A 44 1.08 -5.06 -5.12
CA SER A 44 0.14 -3.98 -5.30
C SER A 44 -1.10 -4.51 -6.01
N ILE A 45 -2.26 -4.23 -5.43
CA ILE A 45 -3.54 -4.47 -6.09
C ILE A 45 -3.70 -3.40 -7.15
N GLU A 46 -3.87 -3.81 -8.40
CA GLU A 46 -4.07 -2.92 -9.54
C GLU A 46 -5.51 -2.39 -9.53
N ILE A 47 -5.66 -1.10 -9.22
CA ILE A 47 -6.97 -0.48 -9.02
C ILE A 47 -7.86 -0.58 -10.27
N ASP A 48 -7.26 -0.45 -11.45
CA ASP A 48 -7.99 -0.47 -12.73
C ASP A 48 -8.53 -1.86 -13.08
N LYS A 49 -8.04 -2.90 -12.42
CA LYS A 49 -8.50 -4.29 -12.59
C LYS A 49 -9.58 -4.71 -11.59
N ILE A 50 -9.83 -3.89 -10.57
CA ILE A 50 -10.87 -4.21 -9.58
C ILE A 50 -12.24 -4.15 -10.25
N SER A 51 -12.93 -5.27 -10.26
CA SER A 51 -14.30 -5.37 -10.77
C SER A 51 -15.34 -5.35 -9.67
N LYS A 52 -14.99 -5.84 -8.47
CA LYS A 52 -15.89 -5.90 -7.32
C LYS A 52 -15.11 -5.94 -6.01
N ILE A 53 -15.66 -5.31 -4.98
CA ILE A 53 -15.23 -5.44 -3.59
C ILE A 53 -16.43 -5.88 -2.75
N GLU A 54 -16.30 -7.00 -2.06
CA GLU A 54 -17.24 -7.45 -1.04
C GLU A 54 -16.67 -7.28 0.34
N TYR A 55 -17.51 -7.06 1.32
CA TYR A 55 -17.12 -6.98 2.72
C TYR A 55 -18.18 -7.59 3.63
N CYS A 56 -17.77 -8.02 4.81
CA CYS A 56 -18.66 -8.28 5.95
C CYS A 56 -18.11 -7.63 7.21
N ILE A 57 -18.98 -7.32 8.16
CA ILE A 57 -18.63 -6.78 9.46
C ILE A 57 -18.86 -7.87 10.50
N LEU A 58 -17.83 -8.20 11.24
CA LEU A 58 -17.86 -9.23 12.26
C LEU A 58 -18.04 -8.63 13.66
N PRO A 59 -18.62 -9.39 14.61
CA PRO A 59 -18.90 -8.91 15.95
C PRO A 59 -17.65 -8.57 16.75
N THR A 60 -16.59 -9.37 16.58
CA THR A 60 -15.36 -9.24 17.39
C THR A 60 -14.09 -9.26 16.52
N GLU A 61 -13.01 -8.78 17.11
CA GLU A 61 -11.69 -8.87 16.48
C GLU A 61 -11.23 -10.32 16.34
N ALA A 62 -11.54 -11.18 17.31
CA ALA A 62 -11.19 -12.59 17.28
C ALA A 62 -11.88 -13.31 16.11
N ASP A 63 -13.17 -13.06 15.90
CA ASP A 63 -13.89 -13.59 14.75
C ASP A 63 -13.23 -13.14 13.43
N MET A 64 -12.89 -11.87 13.33
CA MET A 64 -12.24 -11.32 12.14
C MET A 64 -10.91 -12.04 11.82
N PHE A 65 -10.09 -12.37 12.83
CA PHE A 65 -8.86 -13.13 12.65
C PHE A 65 -9.12 -14.56 12.18
N ILE A 66 -10.04 -15.25 12.83
CA ILE A 66 -10.36 -16.66 12.54
C ILE A 66 -10.94 -16.77 11.13
N TYR A 67 -11.90 -15.94 10.78
CA TYR A 67 -12.54 -15.95 9.47
C TYR A 67 -11.57 -15.56 8.34
N GLU A 68 -10.62 -14.63 8.57
CA GLU A 68 -9.60 -14.32 7.56
C GLU A 68 -8.77 -15.55 7.23
N ILE A 69 -8.16 -16.19 8.24
CA ILE A 69 -7.34 -17.39 8.04
C ILE A 69 -8.18 -18.51 7.40
N TYR A 70 -9.41 -18.71 7.86
CA TYR A 70 -10.32 -19.69 7.32
C TYR A 70 -10.57 -19.46 5.82
N TYR A 71 -11.03 -18.29 5.44
CA TYR A 71 -11.36 -18.02 4.04
C TYR A 71 -10.14 -17.91 3.12
N ILE A 72 -8.98 -17.46 3.61
CA ILE A 72 -7.73 -17.51 2.83
C ILE A 72 -7.41 -18.95 2.47
N ASN A 73 -7.60 -19.89 3.39
CA ASN A 73 -7.28 -21.30 3.14
C ASN A 73 -8.36 -22.06 2.35
N ILE A 74 -9.61 -21.64 2.42
CA ILE A 74 -10.67 -22.18 1.57
C ILE A 74 -10.52 -21.70 0.12
N TYR A 75 -10.32 -20.39 -0.10
CA TYR A 75 -10.30 -19.80 -1.45
C TYR A 75 -8.92 -19.74 -2.08
N LYS A 76 -7.86 -19.75 -1.29
CA LYS A 76 -6.44 -19.63 -1.69
C LYS A 76 -6.19 -18.51 -2.73
N PRO A 77 -6.63 -17.25 -2.46
CA PRO A 77 -6.57 -16.16 -3.43
C PRO A 77 -5.11 -15.93 -3.88
N PRO A 78 -4.84 -15.64 -5.16
CA PRO A 78 -3.47 -15.61 -5.69
C PRO A 78 -2.60 -14.52 -5.08
N LEU A 79 -3.15 -13.38 -4.68
CA LEU A 79 -2.39 -12.26 -4.11
C LEU A 79 -2.17 -12.37 -2.59
N ASN A 80 -2.85 -13.29 -1.90
CA ASN A 80 -2.46 -13.63 -0.53
C ASN A 80 -1.20 -14.50 -0.58
N VAL A 81 -0.15 -14.10 0.11
CA VAL A 81 1.12 -14.85 0.22
C VAL A 81 1.22 -15.54 1.56
N ASP A 82 0.91 -14.79 2.61
CA ASP A 82 0.91 -15.25 3.99
C ASP A 82 -0.40 -15.96 4.34
N ASP A 83 -0.39 -16.70 5.44
CA ASP A 83 -1.55 -17.40 6.02
C ASP A 83 -2.17 -18.52 5.13
N LYS A 84 -1.49 -18.92 4.05
CA LYS A 84 -1.88 -20.06 3.22
C LYS A 84 -1.24 -21.35 3.70
N ALA A 85 -2.05 -22.29 4.17
CA ALA A 85 -1.61 -23.65 4.38
C ALA A 85 -1.51 -24.44 3.07
N LYS A 86 -0.67 -25.46 3.04
CA LYS A 86 -0.56 -26.39 1.89
C LYS A 86 -1.65 -27.43 1.90
N ASP A 87 -2.09 -27.82 3.08
CA ASP A 87 -3.14 -28.79 3.36
C ASP A 87 -4.49 -28.10 3.58
N ASP A 88 -5.54 -28.88 3.69
CA ASP A 88 -6.89 -28.42 3.94
C ASP A 88 -7.27 -28.61 5.41
N PHE A 89 -8.30 -27.89 5.88
CA PHE A 89 -8.82 -28.05 7.22
C PHE A 89 -9.41 -29.43 7.44
N THR A 90 -9.18 -29.98 8.64
CA THR A 90 -9.76 -31.27 9.08
C THR A 90 -11.04 -31.10 9.89
N PHE A 91 -11.39 -29.86 10.28
CA PHE A 91 -12.62 -29.55 10.99
C PHE A 91 -13.72 -29.08 10.04
N GLY A 92 -14.96 -29.05 10.54
CA GLY A 92 -16.11 -28.58 9.77
C GLY A 92 -16.04 -27.08 9.41
N SER A 93 -17.05 -26.61 8.71
CA SER A 93 -17.14 -25.20 8.29
C SER A 93 -17.42 -24.27 9.46
N LEU A 94 -16.88 -23.05 9.39
CA LEU A 94 -17.35 -21.95 10.23
C LEU A 94 -18.77 -21.52 9.78
N PRO A 95 -19.55 -20.89 10.67
CA PRO A 95 -20.82 -20.27 10.28
C PRO A 95 -20.65 -19.33 9.08
N GLU A 96 -21.62 -19.34 8.19
CA GLU A 96 -21.60 -18.44 7.04
C GLU A 96 -21.77 -16.99 7.49
N VAL A 97 -21.09 -16.08 6.81
CA VAL A 97 -21.21 -14.64 7.00
C VAL A 97 -21.87 -14.00 5.79
N GLU A 98 -22.66 -12.98 6.03
CA GLU A 98 -23.29 -12.20 4.97
C GLU A 98 -22.28 -11.26 4.31
N TRP A 99 -22.06 -11.42 3.01
CA TRP A 99 -21.18 -10.57 2.23
C TRP A 99 -21.99 -9.49 1.53
N LEU A 100 -21.59 -8.23 1.75
CA LEU A 100 -22.20 -7.05 1.15
C LEU A 100 -21.24 -6.52 0.06
N GLU A 101 -21.80 -6.10 -1.06
CA GLU A 101 -21.02 -5.42 -2.10
C GLU A 101 -20.83 -3.96 -1.72
N TRP A 102 -19.59 -3.46 -1.88
CA TRP A 102 -19.28 -2.07 -1.63
C TRP A 102 -19.18 -1.28 -2.93
N ASP A 103 -20.07 -0.30 -3.07
CA ASP A 103 -20.01 0.69 -4.14
C ASP A 103 -18.83 1.66 -3.88
N TYR A 104 -17.71 1.35 -4.50
CA TYR A 104 -16.45 2.05 -4.30
C TYR A 104 -16.05 2.94 -5.48
N GLU A 105 -16.69 2.81 -6.64
CA GLU A 105 -16.20 3.36 -7.91
C GLU A 105 -15.97 4.87 -7.83
N ASP A 106 -16.98 5.64 -7.42
CA ASP A 106 -16.83 7.09 -7.30
C ASP A 106 -15.78 7.49 -6.27
N THR A 107 -15.65 6.72 -5.19
CA THR A 107 -14.75 7.03 -4.09
C THR A 107 -13.29 6.76 -4.47
N LEU A 108 -13.01 5.69 -5.21
CA LEU A 108 -11.65 5.34 -5.61
C LEU A 108 -11.18 6.09 -6.86
N LYS A 109 -12.07 6.34 -7.85
CA LYS A 109 -11.74 7.13 -9.05
C LYS A 109 -11.35 8.56 -8.69
N ASN A 110 -12.20 9.25 -7.96
CA ASN A 110 -11.90 10.62 -7.50
C ASN A 110 -10.60 10.69 -6.68
N TRP A 111 -10.29 9.63 -5.94
CA TRP A 111 -9.08 9.59 -5.16
C TRP A 111 -7.85 9.26 -6.00
N SER A 112 -7.93 8.38 -7.00
CA SER A 112 -6.82 8.06 -7.91
C SER A 112 -6.39 9.28 -8.73
N GLU A 113 -7.33 10.09 -9.18
CA GLU A 113 -7.07 11.36 -9.88
C GLU A 113 -6.35 12.38 -8.97
N GLN A 114 -6.77 12.51 -7.70
CA GLN A 114 -6.14 13.39 -6.73
C GLN A 114 -4.75 12.90 -6.31
N MET A 115 -4.55 11.60 -6.16
CA MET A 115 -3.27 11.03 -5.75
C MET A 115 -2.26 10.89 -6.88
N GLY A 116 -2.72 10.69 -8.12
CA GLY A 116 -1.84 10.67 -9.29
C GLY A 116 -0.99 11.93 -9.41
N THR A 117 -1.56 13.09 -9.08
CA THR A 117 -0.84 14.38 -9.01
C THR A 117 0.02 14.51 -7.74
N HIS A 118 -0.47 14.06 -6.60
CA HIS A 118 0.23 14.21 -5.31
C HIS A 118 1.38 13.20 -5.14
N ASP A 119 1.18 11.93 -5.49
CA ASP A 119 2.23 10.91 -5.40
C ASP A 119 3.32 11.12 -6.43
N ASN A 120 3.00 11.60 -7.63
CA ASN A 120 3.99 12.03 -8.60
C ASN A 120 4.85 13.18 -8.06
N GLN A 121 4.27 14.16 -7.38
CA GLN A 121 5.02 15.23 -6.71
C GLN A 121 5.89 14.72 -5.55
N LEU A 122 5.34 13.81 -4.72
CA LEU A 122 6.11 13.20 -3.63
C LEU A 122 7.24 12.30 -4.13
N MET A 123 7.00 11.52 -5.18
CA MET A 123 8.04 10.71 -5.84
C MET A 123 9.12 11.57 -6.47
N PHE A 124 8.75 12.67 -7.12
CA PHE A 124 9.70 13.66 -7.66
C PHE A 124 10.57 14.25 -6.56
N ARG A 125 9.96 14.75 -5.47
CA ARG A 125 10.68 15.30 -4.30
C ARG A 125 11.59 14.26 -3.64
N LYS A 126 11.17 12.99 -3.54
CA LYS A 126 12.02 11.91 -3.01
C LYS A 126 13.20 11.61 -3.91
N LYS A 127 13.01 11.58 -5.24
CA LYS A 127 14.08 11.39 -6.22
C LYS A 127 15.08 12.55 -6.19
N GLU A 128 14.60 13.79 -6.15
CA GLU A 128 15.47 14.97 -6.04
C GLU A 128 16.26 14.98 -4.73
N LYS A 129 15.62 14.67 -3.60
CA LYS A 129 16.29 14.58 -2.31
C LYS A 129 17.36 13.48 -2.29
N LYS A 130 17.08 12.32 -2.91
CA LYS A 130 18.05 11.22 -3.04
C LYS A 130 19.22 11.65 -3.92
N ALA A 131 18.98 12.17 -5.10
CA ALA A 131 20.01 12.64 -6.03
C ALA A 131 20.92 13.71 -5.38
N ARG A 132 20.32 14.67 -4.65
CA ARG A 132 21.06 15.67 -3.91
C ARG A 132 21.93 15.08 -2.80
N ASN A 133 21.42 14.11 -2.05
CA ASN A 133 22.20 13.43 -1.01
C ASN A 133 23.36 12.61 -1.61
N ASP A 134 23.13 11.92 -2.72
CA ASP A 134 24.15 11.14 -3.40
C ASP A 134 25.24 12.07 -3.98
N TYR A 135 24.85 13.22 -4.55
CA TYR A 135 25.79 14.24 -5.01
C TYR A 135 26.60 14.84 -3.87
N THR A 136 25.98 15.13 -2.73
CA THR A 136 26.69 15.62 -1.53
C THR A 136 27.71 14.61 -1.00
N LYS A 137 27.34 13.32 -0.98
CA LYS A 137 28.27 12.25 -0.59
C LYS A 137 29.42 12.13 -1.57
N HIS A 138 29.16 12.24 -2.87
CA HIS A 138 30.17 12.20 -3.91
C HIS A 138 31.17 13.35 -3.77
N MET A 139 30.70 14.59 -3.60
CA MET A 139 31.55 15.77 -3.40
C MET A 139 32.39 15.67 -2.12
N LYS A 140 31.81 15.16 -1.03
CA LYS A 140 32.56 14.90 0.21
C LYS A 140 33.69 13.88 0.01
N LYS A 141 33.43 12.81 -0.75
CA LYS A 141 34.43 11.78 -1.05
C LYS A 141 35.58 12.35 -1.91
N ARG A 142 35.26 13.18 -2.92
CA ARG A 142 36.28 13.85 -3.76
C ARG A 142 37.16 14.76 -2.95
N PHE A 143 36.61 15.53 -2.02
CA PHE A 143 37.39 16.36 -1.11
C PHE A 143 38.30 15.53 -0.19
N GLN A 144 37.76 14.44 0.39
CA GLN A 144 38.57 13.53 1.24
C GLN A 144 39.71 12.85 0.48
N ASN A 145 39.50 12.61 -0.82
CA ASN A 145 40.54 12.04 -1.69
C ASN A 145 41.57 13.08 -2.22
N GLY A 146 41.41 14.37 -1.89
CA GLY A 146 42.25 15.43 -2.43
C GLY A 146 42.01 15.77 -3.90
N GLU A 147 40.86 15.36 -4.47
CA GLU A 147 40.47 15.58 -5.87
C GLU A 147 39.91 16.99 -6.12
N ILE A 148 39.47 17.66 -5.07
CA ILE A 148 38.98 19.04 -5.08
C ILE A 148 39.57 19.83 -3.91
N SER A 149 39.76 21.14 -4.07
CA SER A 149 40.29 22.01 -3.03
C SER A 149 39.28 22.30 -1.91
N GLU A 150 39.75 22.83 -0.80
CA GLU A 150 38.93 23.27 0.32
C GLU A 150 37.99 24.42 -0.09
N GLU A 151 38.47 25.30 -0.97
CA GLU A 151 37.68 26.42 -1.52
C GLU A 151 36.52 25.89 -2.36
N GLU A 152 36.77 24.99 -3.30
CA GLU A 152 35.72 24.36 -4.14
C GLU A 152 34.69 23.60 -3.31
N TYR A 153 35.13 22.89 -2.26
CA TYR A 153 34.21 22.18 -1.37
C TYR A 153 33.35 23.14 -0.54
N THR A 154 33.92 24.26 -0.09
CA THR A 154 33.22 25.30 0.67
C THR A 154 32.16 26.00 -0.19
N GLU A 155 32.50 26.39 -1.42
CA GLU A 155 31.55 26.97 -2.37
C GLU A 155 30.38 26.01 -2.66
N PHE A 156 30.68 24.72 -2.83
CA PHE A 156 29.66 23.69 -2.98
C PHE A 156 28.70 23.66 -1.79
N LEU A 157 29.22 23.67 -0.56
CA LEU A 157 28.39 23.66 0.65
C LEU A 157 27.52 24.90 0.79
N GLU A 158 28.04 26.06 0.43
CA GLU A 158 27.27 27.31 0.42
C GLU A 158 26.14 27.29 -0.61
N LYS A 159 26.41 26.80 -1.82
CA LYS A 159 25.40 26.61 -2.85
C LYS A 159 24.27 25.71 -2.36
N MET A 160 24.62 24.56 -1.78
CA MET A 160 23.65 23.60 -1.22
C MET A 160 22.83 24.18 -0.05
N ARG A 161 23.40 25.12 0.73
CA ARG A 161 22.67 25.82 1.79
C ARG A 161 21.67 26.85 1.24
N LYS A 162 22.03 27.57 0.18
CA LYS A 162 21.12 28.51 -0.50
C LYS A 162 19.93 27.80 -1.13
N GLU A 163 20.14 26.68 -1.79
CA GLU A 163 19.08 25.86 -2.40
C GLU A 163 18.11 25.22 -1.37
N ARG A 164 18.52 25.05 -0.11
CA ARG A 164 17.64 24.56 0.96
C ARG A 164 16.70 25.61 1.55
N ARG A 165 16.95 26.90 1.28
CA ARG A 165 16.18 28.02 1.84
C ARG A 165 15.13 28.54 0.86
N GLN A 166 15.14 28.10 -0.36
CA GLN A 166 14.11 28.31 -1.40
C GLN A 166 13.10 27.16 -1.40
#